data_298a2e4b76b5a4ffd8113270a50c6bb0
#
_entry.id   298a2e4b76b5a4ffd8113270a50c6bb0
#
_cell.length_a   1.000
_cell.length_b   1.000
_cell.length_c   1.000
_cell.angle_alpha   90.00
_cell.angle_beta   90.00
_cell.angle_gamma   90.00
#
_symmetry.space_group_name_H-M   'P 1'
#
loop_
_entity.id
_entity.type
_entity.pdbx_description
1 polymer ?
#
loop_
_entity_poly.entity_id
_entity_poly.type
_entity_poly.pdbx_seq_one_letter_code
_entity_poly.pdbx_strand_id
1 'polypeptide(L)'
;TIVNDGPAANGASGRSLSWLNSSRMRSAPYHRLRMAGVDRYRTLAARLPDVDWLRFDGGLTWDEDGPDNAIEDVYQYEVSIGYDARLLTPDAVAAVTPGIDAGAIAKQGAIFNPGEGWVDLPILIGVLLEEFAALGGELVKDQGAAKVLVENGRAIGAVTTSGKRFEADAVVLATGPAVPAMAAEAGQTIEDGTPVALLIQTKPLEHPLRAVLNTPRVALRPAPGGAISLDADWAADEGVTVREDGTYEIAPAVVDALLAEASSVMAGNPKLEVASIGAGGKPIPGDGEPVIGAMKAVPGCYAAFSHSGATIGLVAGELLSYEIATGREHPMLATFRPDRFSEE
;
A
#
# COMPACT_ATOMS: atom_id res chain seq x y z
N THR A 1 -14.69 -8.79 -16.03
CA THR A 1 -15.29 -9.26 -14.76
C THR A 1 -14.27 -9.23 -13.65
N ILE A 2 -14.62 -8.72 -12.47
CA ILE A 2 -13.86 -8.86 -11.23
C ILE A 2 -14.55 -9.94 -10.39
N VAL A 3 -13.79 -10.94 -9.91
CA VAL A 3 -14.29 -11.97 -8.99
C VAL A 3 -13.64 -11.73 -7.64
N ASN A 4 -14.45 -11.45 -6.60
CA ASN A 4 -13.99 -11.14 -5.26
C ASN A 4 -14.77 -11.95 -4.21
N ASP A 5 -14.06 -12.48 -3.20
CA ASP A 5 -14.66 -13.29 -2.14
C ASP A 5 -15.02 -12.42 -0.94
N GLY A 6 -15.90 -11.46 -1.14
CA GLY A 6 -16.35 -10.59 -0.06
C GLY A 6 -16.54 -9.12 -0.48
N PRO A 7 -16.68 -8.21 0.47
CA PRO A 7 -16.81 -6.78 0.20
C PRO A 7 -15.56 -6.19 -0.44
N ALA A 8 -15.74 -5.15 -1.25
CA ALA A 8 -14.62 -4.37 -1.78
C ALA A 8 -13.78 -3.79 -0.64
N ALA A 9 -12.47 -3.70 -0.85
CA ALA A 9 -11.50 -3.25 0.15
C ALA A 9 -11.41 -4.08 1.44
N ASN A 10 -11.97 -5.28 1.48
CA ASN A 10 -11.93 -6.16 2.67
C ASN A 10 -10.53 -6.72 3.00
N GLY A 11 -9.61 -6.66 2.04
CA GLY A 11 -8.22 -7.13 2.20
C GLY A 11 -7.27 -6.05 2.73
N ALA A 12 -6.01 -6.12 2.32
CA ALA A 12 -4.95 -5.16 2.68
C ALA A 12 -5.29 -3.70 2.31
N SER A 13 -6.10 -3.48 1.27
CA SER A 13 -6.51 -2.13 0.86
C SER A 13 -7.32 -1.40 1.93
N GLY A 14 -8.16 -2.10 2.70
CA GLY A 14 -8.91 -1.52 3.83
C GLY A 14 -8.10 -1.46 5.13
N ARG A 15 -6.89 -2.00 5.15
CA ARG A 15 -5.98 -2.06 6.29
C ARG A 15 -4.60 -1.52 5.94
N SER A 16 -4.56 -0.41 5.22
CA SER A 16 -3.33 0.21 4.72
C SER A 16 -3.24 1.67 5.15
N LEU A 17 -2.06 2.10 5.55
CA LEU A 17 -1.77 3.51 5.75
C LEU A 17 -1.96 4.31 4.43
N SER A 18 -1.77 3.66 3.29
CA SER A 18 -2.01 4.23 1.95
C SER A 18 -1.26 5.53 1.69
N TRP A 19 -0.02 5.57 2.12
CA TRP A 19 0.90 6.68 1.90
C TRP A 19 1.41 6.66 0.46
N LEU A 20 1.22 7.76 -0.27
CA LEU A 20 1.66 7.97 -1.64
C LEU A 20 3.06 8.61 -1.63
N ASN A 21 4.09 7.79 -1.76
CA ASN A 21 5.47 8.20 -1.56
C ASN A 21 6.46 7.42 -2.43
N SER A 22 7.69 7.92 -2.49
CA SER A 22 8.87 7.18 -2.92
C SER A 22 10.07 7.43 -2.03
N SER A 23 9.82 7.84 -0.79
CA SER A 23 10.82 8.12 0.23
C SER A 23 11.67 6.91 0.61
N ARG A 24 12.80 7.19 1.24
CA ARG A 24 13.82 6.23 1.64
C ARG A 24 14.55 5.61 0.44
N MET A 25 15.49 4.71 0.68
CA MET A 25 16.27 4.06 -0.38
C MET A 25 15.41 3.06 -1.16
N ARG A 26 15.35 3.22 -2.47
CA ARG A 26 14.62 2.35 -3.41
C ARG A 26 15.51 2.05 -4.61
N SER A 27 15.30 0.92 -5.27
CA SER A 27 15.92 0.69 -6.58
C SER A 27 15.47 1.77 -7.58
N ALA A 28 16.33 2.14 -8.51
CA ALA A 28 15.98 3.17 -9.48
C ALA A 28 14.76 2.80 -10.35
N PRO A 29 14.54 1.53 -10.78
CA PRO A 29 13.31 1.14 -11.45
C PRO A 29 12.09 1.31 -10.56
N TYR A 30 12.17 0.93 -9.28
CA TYR A 30 11.04 1.02 -8.37
C TYR A 30 10.69 2.48 -8.05
N HIS A 31 11.71 3.32 -7.82
CA HIS A 31 11.50 4.77 -7.67
C HIS A 31 10.73 5.35 -8.87
N ARG A 32 11.17 5.04 -10.11
CA ARG A 32 10.47 5.52 -11.32
C ARG A 32 9.02 5.07 -11.39
N LEU A 33 8.74 3.80 -11.07
CA LEU A 33 7.38 3.26 -11.06
C LEU A 33 6.51 3.96 -10.00
N ARG A 34 7.05 4.19 -8.79
CA ARG A 34 6.35 4.91 -7.72
C ARG A 34 6.05 6.35 -8.10
N MET A 35 7.01 7.05 -8.69
CA MET A 35 6.81 8.43 -9.18
C MET A 35 5.74 8.51 -10.26
N ALA A 36 5.71 7.56 -11.20
CA ALA A 36 4.63 7.46 -12.18
C ALA A 36 3.27 7.21 -11.50
N GLY A 37 3.23 6.39 -10.44
CA GLY A 37 2.03 6.16 -9.64
C GLY A 37 1.55 7.44 -8.94
N VAL A 38 2.45 8.12 -8.22
CA VAL A 38 2.16 9.41 -7.57
C VAL A 38 1.60 10.43 -8.55
N ASP A 39 2.14 10.48 -9.77
CA ASP A 39 1.70 11.39 -10.83
C ASP A 39 0.26 11.11 -11.30
N ARG A 40 -0.15 9.84 -11.35
CA ARG A 40 -1.54 9.46 -11.63
C ARG A 40 -2.49 9.97 -10.54
N TYR A 41 -2.08 9.87 -9.26
CA TYR A 41 -2.87 10.41 -8.15
C TYR A 41 -2.93 11.93 -8.15
N ARG A 42 -1.85 12.63 -8.50
CA ARG A 42 -1.88 14.10 -8.67
C ARG A 42 -2.84 14.52 -9.77
N THR A 43 -2.86 13.79 -10.88
CA THR A 43 -3.81 14.02 -11.97
C THR A 43 -5.24 13.79 -11.49
N LEU A 44 -5.48 12.74 -10.69
CA LEU A 44 -6.79 12.46 -10.10
C LEU A 44 -7.21 13.58 -9.13
N ALA A 45 -6.32 13.99 -8.22
CA ALA A 45 -6.56 15.07 -7.27
C ALA A 45 -6.90 16.39 -7.96
N ALA A 46 -6.24 16.72 -9.08
CA ALA A 46 -6.53 17.92 -9.86
C ALA A 46 -7.93 17.89 -10.52
N ARG A 47 -8.46 16.68 -10.79
CA ARG A 47 -9.83 16.50 -11.30
C ARG A 47 -10.90 16.51 -10.20
N LEU A 48 -10.50 16.24 -8.96
CA LEU A 48 -11.36 16.11 -7.79
C LEU A 48 -10.84 17.02 -6.66
N PRO A 49 -10.84 18.37 -6.82
CA PRO A 49 -10.15 19.28 -5.90
C PRO A 49 -10.80 19.37 -4.51
N ASP A 50 -12.09 19.05 -4.40
CA ASP A 50 -12.88 19.23 -3.17
C ASP A 50 -13.02 17.97 -2.32
N VAL A 51 -12.34 16.87 -2.69
CA VAL A 51 -12.40 15.63 -1.91
C VAL A 51 -11.45 15.68 -0.71
N ASP A 52 -11.85 15.03 0.38
CA ASP A 52 -11.07 14.92 1.61
C ASP A 52 -10.31 13.59 1.77
N TRP A 53 -10.47 12.67 0.81
CA TRP A 53 -9.92 11.32 0.84
C TRP A 53 -8.65 11.12 -0.03
N LEU A 54 -8.22 12.16 -0.73
CA LEU A 54 -6.96 12.18 -1.52
C LEU A 54 -6.28 13.54 -1.32
N ARG A 55 -5.11 13.55 -0.68
CA ARG A 55 -4.40 14.77 -0.29
C ARG A 55 -2.92 14.66 -0.59
N PHE A 56 -2.32 15.81 -0.93
CA PHE A 56 -0.88 15.99 -1.15
C PHE A 56 -0.37 17.13 -0.25
N ASP A 57 -0.37 16.87 1.05
CA ASP A 57 0.08 17.82 2.07
C ASP A 57 1.50 17.49 2.57
N GLY A 58 2.22 16.59 1.87
CA GLY A 58 3.59 16.16 2.16
C GLY A 58 3.68 14.94 3.06
N GLY A 59 4.91 14.42 3.14
CA GLY A 59 5.34 13.40 4.09
C GLY A 59 6.50 13.90 4.93
N LEU A 60 6.55 13.54 6.20
CA LEU A 60 7.65 13.85 7.12
C LEU A 60 8.21 12.55 7.70
N THR A 61 9.51 12.37 7.58
CA THR A 61 10.20 11.15 8.03
C THR A 61 11.40 11.53 8.89
N TRP A 62 11.59 10.85 10.03
CA TRP A 62 12.79 10.93 10.84
C TRP A 62 13.15 9.60 11.47
N ASP A 63 14.40 9.46 11.88
CA ASP A 63 14.91 8.29 12.58
C ASP A 63 15.08 8.59 14.08
N GLU A 64 15.21 7.56 14.90
CA GLU A 64 15.46 7.69 16.31
C GLU A 64 16.82 8.37 16.59
N ASP A 65 16.93 9.09 17.69
CA ASP A 65 18.21 9.62 18.18
C ASP A 65 19.18 8.49 18.48
N GLY A 66 20.36 8.53 17.90
CA GLY A 66 21.36 7.50 18.17
C GLY A 66 22.42 7.38 17.08
N PRO A 67 23.35 6.42 17.25
CA PRO A 67 24.44 6.20 16.29
C PRO A 67 23.95 5.60 14.96
N ASP A 68 22.80 4.94 14.97
CA ASP A 68 22.21 4.28 13.79
C ASP A 68 21.26 5.20 13.02
N ASN A 69 21.13 6.48 13.42
CA ASN A 69 20.32 7.45 12.70
C ASN A 69 20.93 7.74 11.32
N ALA A 70 20.23 7.34 10.26
CA ALA A 70 20.66 7.44 8.88
C ALA A 70 19.94 8.54 8.08
N ILE A 71 19.21 9.45 8.75
CA ILE A 71 18.34 10.40 8.07
C ILE A 71 19.08 11.32 7.09
N GLU A 72 20.33 11.72 7.42
CA GLU A 72 21.16 12.52 6.55
C GLU A 72 21.54 11.75 5.27
N ASP A 73 21.95 10.48 5.39
CA ASP A 73 22.30 9.63 4.24
C ASP A 73 21.08 9.39 3.34
N VAL A 74 19.91 9.17 3.96
CA VAL A 74 18.63 9.05 3.24
C VAL A 74 18.33 10.33 2.47
N TYR A 75 18.50 11.50 3.10
CA TYR A 75 18.29 12.79 2.46
C TYR A 75 19.22 12.98 1.25
N GLN A 76 20.52 12.71 1.41
CA GLN A 76 21.48 12.82 0.31
C GLN A 76 21.14 11.88 -0.84
N TYR A 77 20.70 10.65 -0.52
CA TYR A 77 20.23 9.71 -1.53
C TYR A 77 19.00 10.25 -2.28
N GLU A 78 17.97 10.69 -1.57
CA GLU A 78 16.73 11.22 -2.18
C GLU A 78 17.02 12.40 -3.12
N VAL A 79 17.85 13.34 -2.67
CA VAL A 79 18.29 14.47 -3.52
C VAL A 79 19.07 13.98 -4.75
N SER A 80 19.95 12.98 -4.59
CA SER A 80 20.78 12.44 -5.68
C SER A 80 19.95 11.83 -6.81
N ILE A 81 18.79 11.26 -6.49
CA ILE A 81 17.87 10.67 -7.49
C ILE A 81 16.81 11.67 -7.99
N GLY A 82 16.91 12.94 -7.57
CA GLY A 82 15.98 14.01 -7.97
C GLY A 82 14.64 13.97 -7.24
N TYR A 83 14.54 13.30 -6.08
CA TYR A 83 13.35 13.33 -5.27
C TYR A 83 13.27 14.65 -4.49
N ASP A 84 12.09 15.31 -4.47
CA ASP A 84 11.90 16.59 -3.76
C ASP A 84 11.91 16.33 -2.25
N ALA A 85 13.06 16.53 -1.64
CA ALA A 85 13.33 16.30 -0.22
C ALA A 85 13.94 17.56 0.41
N ARG A 86 13.55 17.86 1.63
CA ARG A 86 14.07 18.99 2.43
C ARG A 86 14.43 18.50 3.82
N LEU A 87 15.70 18.56 4.16
CA LEU A 87 16.11 18.26 5.52
C LEU A 87 15.81 19.49 6.41
N LEU A 88 15.00 19.27 7.44
CA LEU A 88 14.52 20.32 8.35
C LEU A 88 15.06 20.06 9.75
N THR A 89 15.48 21.12 10.43
CA THR A 89 15.71 21.04 11.90
C THR A 89 14.36 20.90 12.63
N PRO A 90 14.33 20.33 13.84
CA PRO A 90 13.09 20.19 14.61
C PRO A 90 12.28 21.48 14.71
N ASP A 91 12.93 22.62 14.97
CA ASP A 91 12.28 23.93 15.11
C ASP A 91 11.70 24.45 13.78
N ALA A 92 12.24 24.01 12.63
CA ALA A 92 11.77 24.45 11.31
C ALA A 92 10.52 23.68 10.87
N VAL A 93 10.24 22.51 11.41
CA VAL A 93 9.14 21.64 10.97
C VAL A 93 7.78 22.32 11.11
N ALA A 94 7.51 22.96 12.24
CA ALA A 94 6.23 23.63 12.51
C ALA A 94 5.90 24.76 11.53
N ALA A 95 6.92 25.39 10.92
CA ALA A 95 6.76 26.43 9.91
C ALA A 95 6.42 25.84 8.52
N VAL A 96 6.74 24.57 8.28
CA VAL A 96 6.54 23.87 7.00
C VAL A 96 5.26 23.04 7.02
N THR A 97 5.04 22.29 8.11
CA THR A 97 3.84 21.46 8.27
C THR A 97 3.36 21.51 9.73
N PRO A 98 2.06 21.79 9.97
CA PRO A 98 1.53 21.94 11.32
C PRO A 98 1.20 20.57 11.98
N GLY A 99 1.00 20.62 13.29
CA GLY A 99 0.41 19.49 14.03
C GLY A 99 1.42 18.47 14.52
N ILE A 100 2.71 18.76 14.50
CA ILE A 100 3.79 17.87 14.93
C ILE A 100 4.45 18.42 16.18
N ASP A 101 4.75 17.55 17.14
CA ASP A 101 5.56 17.90 18.29
C ASP A 101 7.04 17.95 17.87
N ALA A 102 7.62 19.14 17.86
CA ALA A 102 9.04 19.32 17.54
C ALA A 102 9.98 18.58 18.51
N GLY A 103 9.53 18.38 19.76
CA GLY A 103 10.27 17.63 20.78
C GLY A 103 10.36 16.13 20.51
N ALA A 104 9.52 15.59 19.65
CA ALA A 104 9.55 14.19 19.23
C ALA A 104 10.55 13.91 18.09
N ILE A 105 11.05 14.96 17.45
CA ILE A 105 11.97 14.83 16.30
C ILE A 105 13.41 14.76 16.81
N ALA A 106 14.16 13.78 16.29
CA ALA A 106 15.59 13.64 16.58
C ALA A 106 16.37 14.92 16.23
N LYS A 107 17.44 15.20 16.97
CA LYS A 107 18.28 16.42 16.74
C LYS A 107 18.90 16.48 15.35
N GLN A 108 19.06 15.33 14.68
CA GLN A 108 19.51 15.23 13.28
C GLN A 108 18.49 15.82 12.30
N GLY A 109 17.24 16.01 12.75
CA GLY A 109 16.16 16.58 11.94
C GLY A 109 15.26 15.55 11.30
N ALA A 110 14.44 16.03 10.35
CA ALA A 110 13.49 15.22 9.60
C ALA A 110 13.52 15.60 8.13
N ILE A 111 13.25 14.64 7.25
CA ILE A 111 13.06 14.89 5.82
C ILE A 111 11.59 15.22 5.58
N PHE A 112 11.33 16.35 4.95
CA PHE A 112 10.03 16.70 4.43
C PHE A 112 10.00 16.55 2.92
N ASN A 113 9.10 15.70 2.41
CA ASN A 113 8.87 15.46 0.99
C ASN A 113 7.54 16.13 0.58
N PRO A 114 7.54 17.36 0.04
CA PRO A 114 6.32 18.13 -0.22
C PRO A 114 5.42 17.51 -1.30
N GLY A 115 6.00 16.68 -2.15
CA GLY A 115 5.29 16.00 -3.23
C GLY A 115 4.54 14.74 -2.81
N GLU A 116 4.62 14.33 -1.56
CA GLU A 116 3.95 13.15 -1.03
C GLU A 116 2.52 13.44 -0.55
N GLY A 117 1.77 12.38 -0.36
CA GLY A 117 0.40 12.48 0.07
C GLY A 117 -0.17 11.15 0.55
N TRP A 118 -1.48 11.08 0.61
CA TRP A 118 -2.18 9.89 1.00
C TRP A 118 -3.52 9.77 0.28
N VAL A 119 -4.05 8.57 0.25
CA VAL A 119 -5.38 8.26 -0.31
C VAL A 119 -6.14 7.34 0.65
N ASP A 120 -7.45 7.53 0.77
CA ASP A 120 -8.31 6.53 1.38
C ASP A 120 -8.69 5.50 0.33
N LEU A 121 -8.05 4.32 0.39
CA LEU A 121 -8.25 3.26 -0.62
C LEU A 121 -9.69 2.72 -0.65
N PRO A 122 -10.40 2.50 0.47
CA PRO A 122 -11.79 2.10 0.42
C PRO A 122 -12.67 3.05 -0.40
N ILE A 123 -12.50 4.36 -0.23
CA ILE A 123 -13.26 5.36 -0.99
C ILE A 123 -12.85 5.34 -2.46
N LEU A 124 -11.54 5.36 -2.75
CA LEU A 124 -11.04 5.29 -4.13
C LEU A 124 -11.55 4.04 -4.85
N ILE A 125 -11.49 2.86 -4.20
CA ILE A 125 -11.99 1.61 -4.78
C ILE A 125 -13.48 1.70 -5.10
N GLY A 126 -14.28 2.33 -4.23
CA GLY A 126 -15.69 2.61 -4.51
C GLY A 126 -15.88 3.42 -5.79
N VAL A 127 -15.15 4.54 -5.93
CA VAL A 127 -15.20 5.39 -7.12
C VAL A 127 -14.78 4.62 -8.38
N LEU A 128 -13.70 3.83 -8.30
CA LEU A 128 -13.24 3.04 -9.45
C LEU A 128 -14.21 1.92 -9.83
N LEU A 129 -14.90 1.31 -8.87
CA LEU A 129 -15.90 0.29 -9.14
C LEU A 129 -17.17 0.87 -9.79
N GLU A 130 -17.56 2.08 -9.42
CA GLU A 130 -18.66 2.80 -10.09
C GLU A 130 -18.31 3.08 -11.57
N GLU A 131 -17.12 3.59 -11.84
CA GLU A 131 -16.62 3.79 -13.21
C GLU A 131 -16.50 2.47 -13.98
N PHE A 132 -15.99 1.42 -13.35
CA PHE A 132 -15.87 0.09 -13.93
C PHE A 132 -17.26 -0.45 -14.36
N ALA A 133 -18.26 -0.30 -13.49
CA ALA A 133 -19.64 -0.70 -13.81
C ALA A 133 -20.24 0.15 -14.95
N ALA A 134 -20.00 1.47 -14.96
CA ALA A 134 -20.45 2.37 -16.01
C ALA A 134 -19.84 2.01 -17.39
N LEU A 135 -18.63 1.44 -17.40
CA LEU A 135 -17.97 0.92 -18.60
C LEU A 135 -18.40 -0.51 -18.98
N GLY A 136 -19.40 -1.08 -18.30
CA GLY A 136 -19.91 -2.45 -18.55
C GLY A 136 -19.13 -3.55 -17.83
N GLY A 137 -18.29 -3.20 -16.86
CA GLY A 137 -17.61 -4.17 -16.00
C GLY A 137 -18.58 -4.87 -15.04
N GLU A 138 -18.31 -6.13 -14.71
CA GLU A 138 -19.09 -6.92 -13.76
C GLU A 138 -18.28 -7.24 -12.51
N LEU A 139 -18.78 -6.89 -11.34
CA LEU A 139 -18.25 -7.30 -10.02
C LEU A 139 -19.06 -8.47 -9.48
N VAL A 140 -18.43 -9.62 -9.35
CA VAL A 140 -19.02 -10.85 -8.79
C VAL A 140 -18.47 -11.07 -7.39
N LYS A 141 -19.37 -11.17 -6.42
CA LYS A 141 -19.05 -11.37 -4.99
C LYS A 141 -19.69 -12.65 -4.45
N ASP A 142 -19.24 -13.06 -3.27
CA ASP A 142 -19.87 -14.11 -2.46
C ASP A 142 -19.95 -15.47 -3.18
N GLN A 143 -18.96 -15.77 -4.03
CA GLN A 143 -18.84 -17.07 -4.73
C GLN A 143 -17.77 -17.98 -4.10
N GLY A 144 -17.19 -17.59 -2.99
CA GLY A 144 -16.06 -18.22 -2.36
C GLY A 144 -14.73 -17.96 -3.08
N ALA A 145 -13.66 -18.56 -2.57
CA ALA A 145 -12.33 -18.38 -3.13
C ALA A 145 -12.28 -18.85 -4.60
N ALA A 146 -11.48 -18.17 -5.41
CA ALA A 146 -11.30 -18.47 -6.82
C ALA A 146 -9.94 -19.13 -7.09
N LYS A 147 -9.89 -19.99 -8.12
CA LYS A 147 -8.68 -20.59 -8.69
C LYS A 147 -8.60 -20.30 -10.17
N VAL A 148 -7.38 -20.19 -10.70
CA VAL A 148 -7.14 -20.09 -12.15
C VAL A 148 -7.52 -21.41 -12.81
N LEU A 149 -8.30 -21.34 -13.87
CA LEU A 149 -8.55 -22.50 -14.75
C LEU A 149 -7.43 -22.59 -15.76
N VAL A 150 -6.69 -23.70 -15.72
CA VAL A 150 -5.60 -23.98 -16.65
C VAL A 150 -5.96 -25.20 -17.49
N GLU A 151 -5.96 -25.03 -18.81
CA GLU A 151 -6.15 -26.12 -19.78
C GLU A 151 -5.01 -26.09 -20.81
N ASN A 152 -4.41 -27.25 -21.07
CA ASN A 152 -3.26 -27.41 -21.97
C ASN A 152 -2.10 -26.43 -21.66
N GLY A 153 -1.85 -26.16 -20.36
CA GLY A 153 -0.80 -25.28 -19.89
C GLY A 153 -1.10 -23.77 -20.06
N ARG A 154 -2.33 -23.39 -20.37
CA ARG A 154 -2.75 -22.01 -20.55
C ARG A 154 -3.88 -21.65 -19.59
N ALA A 155 -3.88 -20.46 -19.04
CA ALA A 155 -5.03 -19.92 -18.31
C ALA A 155 -6.17 -19.59 -19.29
N ILE A 156 -7.36 -20.07 -18.97
CA ILE A 156 -8.59 -19.89 -19.77
C ILE A 156 -9.71 -19.25 -18.96
N GLY A 157 -9.46 -18.83 -17.73
CA GLY A 157 -10.44 -18.22 -16.86
C GLY A 157 -10.21 -18.54 -15.39
N ALA A 158 -11.28 -18.48 -14.60
CA ALA A 158 -11.28 -18.79 -13.19
C ALA A 158 -12.49 -19.65 -12.79
N VAL A 159 -12.36 -20.40 -11.70
CA VAL A 159 -13.46 -21.13 -11.07
C VAL A 159 -13.49 -20.84 -9.58
N THR A 160 -14.67 -20.62 -9.04
CA THR A 160 -14.89 -20.37 -7.60
C THR A 160 -15.23 -21.66 -6.86
N THR A 161 -15.12 -21.63 -5.53
CA THR A 161 -15.49 -22.77 -4.68
C THR A 161 -17.01 -23.09 -4.75
N SER A 162 -17.85 -22.14 -5.15
CA SER A 162 -19.26 -22.39 -5.48
C SER A 162 -19.45 -23.19 -6.78
N GLY A 163 -18.38 -23.43 -7.56
CA GLY A 163 -18.42 -24.11 -8.85
C GLY A 163 -18.72 -23.20 -10.03
N LYS A 164 -18.89 -21.90 -9.84
CA LYS A 164 -19.12 -20.95 -10.95
C LYS A 164 -17.82 -20.76 -11.75
N ARG A 165 -17.90 -20.91 -13.07
CA ARG A 165 -16.79 -20.74 -14.01
C ARG A 165 -16.91 -19.40 -14.72
N PHE A 166 -15.77 -18.78 -14.95
CA PHE A 166 -15.62 -17.52 -15.71
C PHE A 166 -14.57 -17.76 -16.77
N GLU A 167 -14.97 -17.80 -18.02
CA GLU A 167 -14.05 -17.93 -19.15
C GLU A 167 -13.48 -16.57 -19.52
N ALA A 168 -12.17 -16.52 -19.81
CA ALA A 168 -11.48 -15.29 -20.18
C ALA A 168 -10.19 -15.59 -20.95
N ASP A 169 -9.82 -14.70 -21.87
CA ASP A 169 -8.54 -14.75 -22.59
C ASP A 169 -7.34 -14.37 -21.72
N ALA A 170 -7.58 -13.60 -20.65
CA ALA A 170 -6.59 -13.17 -19.69
C ALA A 170 -7.14 -13.21 -18.25
N VAL A 171 -6.33 -13.68 -17.31
CA VAL A 171 -6.61 -13.71 -15.88
C VAL A 171 -5.56 -12.90 -15.15
N VAL A 172 -5.96 -11.94 -14.32
CA VAL A 172 -5.06 -11.16 -13.48
C VAL A 172 -5.22 -11.56 -12.02
N LEU A 173 -4.15 -12.04 -11.42
CA LEU A 173 -4.06 -12.28 -9.98
C LEU A 173 -3.70 -10.97 -9.27
N ALA A 174 -4.70 -10.30 -8.69
CA ALA A 174 -4.57 -9.08 -7.90
C ALA A 174 -5.13 -9.29 -6.47
N THR A 175 -5.00 -10.52 -5.96
CA THR A 175 -5.61 -11.01 -4.72
C THR A 175 -4.77 -10.71 -3.47
N GLY A 176 -3.82 -9.76 -3.56
CA GLY A 176 -2.97 -9.34 -2.45
C GLY A 176 -2.15 -10.51 -1.89
N PRO A 177 -2.20 -10.79 -0.57
CA PRO A 177 -1.40 -11.87 0.04
C PRO A 177 -1.64 -13.27 -0.54
N ALA A 178 -2.74 -13.49 -1.24
CA ALA A 178 -3.03 -14.80 -1.84
C ALA A 178 -2.33 -15.02 -3.21
N VAL A 179 -1.75 -13.98 -3.81
CA VAL A 179 -1.11 -14.08 -5.13
C VAL A 179 -0.03 -15.16 -5.20
N PRO A 180 0.92 -15.28 -4.25
CA PRO A 180 1.97 -16.31 -4.32
C PRO A 180 1.39 -17.74 -4.34
N ALA A 181 0.45 -18.04 -3.46
CA ALA A 181 -0.18 -19.35 -3.39
C ALA A 181 -0.98 -19.68 -4.67
N MET A 182 -1.77 -18.71 -5.18
CA MET A 182 -2.55 -18.88 -6.41
C MET A 182 -1.66 -19.04 -7.65
N ALA A 183 -0.54 -18.32 -7.69
CA ALA A 183 0.45 -18.45 -8.76
C ALA A 183 1.12 -19.82 -8.73
N ALA A 184 1.49 -20.31 -7.55
CA ALA A 184 2.08 -21.65 -7.36
C ALA A 184 1.11 -22.77 -7.78
N GLU A 185 -0.17 -22.67 -7.42
CA GLU A 185 -1.21 -23.62 -7.87
C GLU A 185 -1.37 -23.62 -9.40
N ALA A 186 -1.15 -22.48 -10.04
CA ALA A 186 -1.17 -22.37 -11.49
C ALA A 186 0.13 -22.79 -12.17
N GLY A 187 1.23 -22.97 -11.44
CA GLY A 187 2.51 -23.44 -11.94
C GLY A 187 3.63 -22.39 -12.01
N GLN A 188 3.46 -21.22 -11.39
CA GLN A 188 4.46 -20.15 -11.34
C GLN A 188 4.86 -19.86 -9.89
N THR A 189 6.14 -19.98 -9.54
CA THR A 189 6.64 -19.57 -8.23
C THR A 189 6.75 -18.04 -8.15
N ILE A 190 6.26 -17.48 -7.05
CA ILE A 190 6.49 -16.09 -6.63
C ILE A 190 6.83 -16.15 -5.14
N GLU A 191 7.99 -15.62 -4.76
CA GLU A 191 8.40 -15.59 -3.36
C GLU A 191 7.50 -14.65 -2.54
N ASP A 192 7.12 -15.14 -1.35
CA ASP A 192 6.23 -14.45 -0.42
C ASP A 192 7.00 -13.98 0.82
N GLY A 193 7.01 -12.68 1.04
CA GLY A 193 7.54 -12.03 2.24
C GLY A 193 6.45 -11.34 3.07
N THR A 194 5.18 -11.75 2.91
CA THR A 194 4.01 -11.12 3.54
C THR A 194 4.01 -11.27 5.07
N PRO A 195 4.27 -10.22 5.87
CA PRO A 195 4.05 -10.25 7.31
C PRO A 195 2.59 -9.98 7.65
N VAL A 196 2.23 -10.21 8.90
CA VAL A 196 1.00 -9.65 9.47
C VAL A 196 1.21 -8.16 9.74
N ALA A 197 0.21 -7.35 9.47
CA ALA A 197 0.19 -5.93 9.78
C ALA A 197 -1.07 -5.56 10.56
N LEU A 198 -0.98 -4.46 11.30
CA LEU A 198 -2.04 -3.89 12.13
C LEU A 198 -2.29 -2.44 11.69
N LEU A 199 -3.55 -2.09 11.44
CA LEU A 199 -3.97 -0.69 11.24
C LEU A 199 -4.99 -0.32 12.31
N ILE A 200 -4.79 0.84 12.93
CA ILE A 200 -5.78 1.47 13.81
C ILE A 200 -6.30 2.72 13.11
N GLN A 201 -7.60 2.94 13.18
CA GLN A 201 -8.24 4.20 12.84
C GLN A 201 -8.86 4.80 14.10
N THR A 202 -8.59 6.08 14.34
CA THR A 202 -9.14 6.79 15.50
C THR A 202 -10.55 7.32 15.23
N LYS A 203 -11.27 7.65 16.30
CA LYS A 203 -12.39 8.56 16.19
C LYS A 203 -11.94 9.94 15.70
N PRO A 204 -12.83 10.73 15.09
CA PRO A 204 -12.52 12.10 14.70
C PRO A 204 -12.00 12.95 15.85
N LEU A 205 -11.02 13.80 15.57
CA LEU A 205 -10.50 14.79 16.49
C LEU A 205 -10.16 16.09 15.74
N GLU A 206 -10.26 17.21 16.41
CA GLU A 206 -9.79 18.50 15.87
C GLU A 206 -8.28 18.59 16.09
N HIS A 207 -7.51 18.45 15.01
CA HIS A 207 -6.06 18.54 15.07
C HIS A 207 -5.51 19.09 13.73
N PRO A 208 -4.47 19.95 13.77
CA PRO A 208 -3.95 20.60 12.55
C PRO A 208 -3.03 19.72 11.71
N LEU A 209 -2.78 18.46 12.07
CA LEU A 209 -1.94 17.54 11.31
C LEU A 209 -2.45 17.40 9.86
N ARG A 210 -1.55 17.51 8.88
CA ARG A 210 -1.85 17.36 7.46
C ARG A 210 -0.92 16.37 6.76
N ALA A 211 0.37 16.41 7.06
CA ALA A 211 1.35 15.53 6.45
C ALA A 211 1.19 14.08 6.94
N VAL A 212 1.64 13.15 6.11
CA VAL A 212 1.91 11.77 6.57
C VAL A 212 3.18 11.78 7.41
N LEU A 213 3.16 11.11 8.55
CA LEU A 213 4.34 10.95 9.40
C LEU A 213 4.84 9.52 9.33
N ASN A 214 6.15 9.36 9.13
CA ASN A 214 6.86 8.08 9.25
C ASN A 214 7.97 8.26 10.26
N THR A 215 7.70 7.83 11.48
CA THR A 215 8.55 8.03 12.65
C THR A 215 9.17 6.71 13.10
N PRO A 216 10.13 6.72 14.03
CA PRO A 216 10.74 5.47 14.49
C PRO A 216 9.76 4.44 15.07
N ARG A 217 8.68 4.92 15.71
CA ARG A 217 7.78 4.05 16.47
C ARG A 217 6.37 3.94 15.88
N VAL A 218 5.96 4.89 15.03
CA VAL A 218 4.62 4.91 14.44
C VAL A 218 4.63 5.59 13.08
N ALA A 219 3.89 5.03 12.13
CA ALA A 219 3.49 5.75 10.93
C ALA A 219 2.02 6.17 11.06
N LEU A 220 1.71 7.42 10.72
CA LEU A 220 0.34 7.92 10.82
C LEU A 220 0.01 8.97 9.74
N ARG A 221 -1.26 9.07 9.41
CA ARG A 221 -1.78 10.08 8.51
C ARG A 221 -3.17 10.56 8.91
N PRO A 222 -3.56 11.77 8.48
CA PRO A 222 -4.96 12.14 8.50
C PRO A 222 -5.83 11.18 7.69
N ALA A 223 -7.09 11.08 8.07
CA ALA A 223 -8.11 10.30 7.36
C ALA A 223 -9.37 11.16 7.18
N PRO A 224 -10.29 10.77 6.27
CA PRO A 224 -11.54 11.49 6.07
C PRO A 224 -12.31 11.70 7.36
N GLY A 225 -13.00 12.84 7.45
CA GLY A 225 -13.82 13.18 8.62
C GLY A 225 -13.01 13.54 9.87
N GLY A 226 -11.72 13.83 9.77
CA GLY A 226 -10.86 14.23 10.91
C GLY A 226 -10.32 13.06 11.75
N ALA A 227 -10.43 11.82 11.29
CA ALA A 227 -9.78 10.68 11.91
C ALA A 227 -8.27 10.64 11.61
N ILE A 228 -7.53 9.80 12.33
CA ILE A 228 -6.13 9.47 12.06
C ILE A 228 -6.05 7.96 11.82
N SER A 229 -5.35 7.56 10.77
CA SER A 229 -4.94 6.17 10.53
C SER A 229 -3.49 6.00 10.94
N LEU A 230 -3.18 4.91 11.65
CA LEU A 230 -1.83 4.66 12.18
C LEU A 230 -1.50 3.17 12.16
N ASP A 231 -0.23 2.87 11.93
CA ASP A 231 0.34 1.53 11.99
C ASP A 231 1.78 1.55 12.54
N ALA A 232 2.29 0.39 12.93
CA ALA A 232 3.69 0.14 13.21
C ALA A 232 3.97 -1.36 13.11
N ASP A 233 5.12 -1.72 12.55
CA ASP A 233 5.48 -3.15 12.39
C ASP A 233 5.65 -3.83 13.76
N TRP A 234 6.32 -3.18 14.73
CA TRP A 234 6.49 -3.72 16.09
C TRP A 234 5.14 -4.03 16.78
N ALA A 235 4.11 -3.22 16.53
CA ALA A 235 2.80 -3.43 17.15
C ALA A 235 2.10 -4.68 16.57
N ALA A 236 2.33 -4.98 15.30
CA ALA A 236 1.87 -6.22 14.71
C ALA A 236 2.66 -7.43 15.25
N ASP A 237 3.99 -7.33 15.32
CA ASP A 237 4.89 -8.40 15.77
C ASP A 237 4.66 -8.78 17.24
N GLU A 238 4.45 -7.78 18.12
CA GLU A 238 4.28 -7.99 19.56
C GLU A 238 2.83 -8.26 19.97
N GLY A 239 1.85 -7.80 19.16
CA GLY A 239 0.45 -7.71 19.59
C GLY A 239 -0.55 -8.47 18.75
N VAL A 240 -0.18 -9.07 17.61
CA VAL A 240 -1.13 -9.80 16.76
C VAL A 240 -0.80 -11.29 16.75
N THR A 241 -1.76 -12.10 17.17
CA THR A 241 -1.66 -13.55 17.09
C THR A 241 -2.60 -14.08 16.02
N VAL A 242 -2.08 -14.88 15.09
CA VAL A 242 -2.90 -15.58 14.09
C VAL A 242 -3.44 -16.86 14.73
N ARG A 243 -4.76 -17.01 14.78
CA ARG A 243 -5.43 -18.20 15.28
C ARG A 243 -5.47 -19.31 14.22
N GLU A 244 -5.76 -20.53 14.66
CA GLU A 244 -5.84 -21.71 13.77
C GLU A 244 -6.91 -21.56 12.66
N ASP A 245 -7.97 -20.82 12.92
CA ASP A 245 -9.03 -20.52 11.95
C ASP A 245 -8.67 -19.37 10.97
N GLY A 246 -7.44 -18.82 11.05
CA GLY A 246 -6.99 -17.71 10.23
C GLY A 246 -7.47 -16.33 10.70
N THR A 247 -8.18 -16.24 11.82
CA THR A 247 -8.56 -14.95 12.43
C THR A 247 -7.41 -14.36 13.24
N TYR A 248 -7.50 -13.07 13.56
CA TYR A 248 -6.46 -12.33 14.27
C TYR A 248 -6.95 -11.94 15.66
N GLU A 249 -6.15 -12.25 16.68
CA GLU A 249 -6.32 -11.74 18.03
C GLU A 249 -5.33 -10.59 18.26
N ILE A 250 -5.83 -9.47 18.75
CA ILE A 250 -5.03 -8.26 18.93
C ILE A 250 -4.99 -7.93 20.42
N ALA A 251 -3.79 -7.85 20.99
CA ALA A 251 -3.56 -7.54 22.40
C ALA A 251 -3.94 -6.08 22.72
N PRO A 252 -4.87 -5.82 23.66
CA PRO A 252 -5.27 -4.45 24.00
C PRO A 252 -4.13 -3.55 24.42
N ALA A 253 -3.14 -4.08 25.16
CA ALA A 253 -1.99 -3.32 25.63
C ALA A 253 -1.14 -2.74 24.48
N VAL A 254 -1.04 -3.45 23.35
CA VAL A 254 -0.33 -2.96 22.16
C VAL A 254 -1.10 -1.86 21.46
N VAL A 255 -2.44 -1.95 21.44
CA VAL A 255 -3.29 -0.88 20.91
C VAL A 255 -3.11 0.40 21.72
N ASP A 256 -3.14 0.31 23.06
CA ASP A 256 -2.92 1.46 23.94
C ASP A 256 -1.52 2.06 23.77
N ALA A 257 -0.50 1.21 23.65
CA ALA A 257 0.89 1.65 23.41
C ALA A 257 1.02 2.37 22.06
N LEU A 258 0.44 1.83 20.99
CA LEU A 258 0.51 2.44 19.65
C LEU A 258 -0.24 3.79 19.60
N LEU A 259 -1.37 3.93 20.30
CA LEU A 259 -2.05 5.21 20.44
C LEU A 259 -1.20 6.23 21.22
N ALA A 260 -0.49 5.79 22.26
CA ALA A 260 0.42 6.65 23.02
C ALA A 260 1.59 7.13 22.15
N GLU A 261 2.20 6.26 21.36
CA GLU A 261 3.26 6.63 20.41
C GLU A 261 2.73 7.65 19.38
N ALA A 262 1.56 7.43 18.82
CA ALA A 262 0.95 8.37 17.88
C ALA A 262 0.65 9.73 18.53
N SER A 263 0.12 9.73 19.73
CA SER A 263 -0.13 10.96 20.51
C SER A 263 1.16 11.74 20.78
N SER A 264 2.25 11.04 21.13
CA SER A 264 3.52 11.66 21.50
C SER A 264 4.21 12.44 20.39
N VAL A 265 3.95 12.09 19.13
CA VAL A 265 4.50 12.79 17.95
C VAL A 265 3.60 13.90 17.43
N MET A 266 2.38 14.01 17.97
CA MET A 266 1.41 15.04 17.58
C MET A 266 1.45 16.22 18.54
N ALA A 267 1.38 17.44 18.00
CA ALA A 267 1.38 18.67 18.80
C ALA A 267 0.25 18.66 19.84
N GLY A 268 0.59 18.97 21.08
CA GLY A 268 -0.35 18.99 22.21
C GLY A 268 -0.73 17.63 22.77
N ASN A 269 -0.11 16.54 22.32
CA ASN A 269 -0.32 15.19 22.80
C ASN A 269 -1.82 14.82 22.96
N PRO A 270 -2.61 14.89 21.87
CA PRO A 270 -4.05 14.73 21.94
C PRO A 270 -4.42 13.31 22.39
N LYS A 271 -5.46 13.19 23.21
CA LYS A 271 -6.02 11.87 23.54
C LYS A 271 -6.64 11.26 22.32
N LEU A 272 -6.11 10.14 21.86
CA LEU A 272 -6.63 9.37 20.74
C LEU A 272 -7.58 8.27 21.26
N GLU A 273 -8.69 8.06 20.54
CA GLU A 273 -9.65 7.00 20.83
C GLU A 273 -9.86 6.14 19.59
N VAL A 274 -9.91 4.83 19.78
CA VAL A 274 -10.11 3.87 18.68
C VAL A 274 -11.52 3.97 18.11
N ALA A 275 -11.63 4.03 16.78
CA ALA A 275 -12.85 3.80 16.04
C ALA A 275 -12.88 2.38 15.45
N SER A 276 -11.76 1.93 14.85
CA SER A 276 -11.65 0.59 14.30
C SER A 276 -10.22 0.08 14.36
N ILE A 277 -10.08 -1.23 14.38
CA ILE A 277 -8.81 -1.95 14.32
C ILE A 277 -8.93 -3.05 13.28
N GLY A 278 -7.90 -3.24 12.46
CA GLY A 278 -7.82 -4.33 11.50
C GLY A 278 -6.42 -4.92 11.43
N ALA A 279 -6.33 -6.25 11.42
CA ALA A 279 -5.09 -6.97 11.16
C ALA A 279 -5.21 -7.82 9.90
N GLY A 280 -4.08 -8.12 9.26
CA GLY A 280 -4.07 -8.97 8.06
C GLY A 280 -2.72 -9.00 7.38
N GLY A 281 -2.58 -9.88 6.39
CA GLY A 281 -1.36 -9.96 5.59
C GLY A 281 -1.09 -8.66 4.82
N LYS A 282 0.12 -8.14 4.97
CA LYS A 282 0.65 -6.97 4.23
C LYS A 282 1.42 -7.51 3.02
N PRO A 283 0.86 -7.43 1.79
CA PRO A 283 1.43 -8.14 0.63
C PRO A 283 2.81 -7.58 0.29
N ILE A 284 3.84 -8.39 0.50
CA ILE A 284 5.24 -8.05 0.20
C ILE A 284 5.87 -9.21 -0.57
N PRO A 285 6.37 -9.02 -1.81
CA PRO A 285 7.19 -10.03 -2.48
C PRO A 285 8.47 -10.34 -1.70
N GLY A 286 9.01 -11.57 -1.84
CA GLY A 286 10.16 -12.03 -1.07
C GLY A 286 11.40 -11.14 -1.19
N ASP A 287 11.61 -10.52 -2.35
CA ASP A 287 12.68 -9.55 -2.61
C ASP A 287 12.31 -8.07 -2.32
N GLY A 288 11.07 -7.82 -1.88
CA GLY A 288 10.56 -6.46 -1.59
C GLY A 288 10.17 -5.63 -2.82
N GLU A 289 10.48 -6.07 -4.04
CA GLU A 289 10.18 -5.37 -5.28
C GLU A 289 8.81 -5.82 -5.86
N PRO A 290 8.06 -4.95 -6.56
CA PRO A 290 6.78 -5.35 -7.16
C PRO A 290 6.88 -6.56 -8.08
N VAL A 291 5.84 -7.38 -8.15
CA VAL A 291 5.66 -8.46 -9.13
C VAL A 291 4.49 -8.09 -10.04
N ILE A 292 4.80 -7.66 -11.26
CA ILE A 292 3.79 -7.16 -12.19
C ILE A 292 4.10 -7.67 -13.61
N GLY A 293 3.16 -8.36 -14.24
CA GLY A 293 3.29 -8.80 -15.62
C GLY A 293 2.78 -10.20 -15.87
N ALA A 294 3.04 -10.68 -17.09
CA ALA A 294 2.68 -12.02 -17.53
C ALA A 294 3.46 -13.10 -16.78
N MET A 295 2.77 -14.17 -16.42
CA MET A 295 3.35 -15.40 -15.88
C MET A 295 3.75 -16.32 -17.03
N LYS A 296 5.06 -16.41 -17.36
CA LYS A 296 5.53 -17.18 -18.53
C LYS A 296 5.23 -18.67 -18.43
N ALA A 297 5.24 -19.22 -17.20
CA ALA A 297 4.88 -20.61 -16.96
C ALA A 297 3.40 -20.91 -17.26
N VAL A 298 2.54 -19.87 -17.22
CA VAL A 298 1.09 -20.02 -17.43
C VAL A 298 0.58 -18.93 -18.38
N PRO A 299 0.81 -19.06 -19.69
CA PRO A 299 0.32 -18.09 -20.68
C PRO A 299 -1.14 -17.73 -20.49
N GLY A 300 -1.47 -16.44 -20.58
CA GLY A 300 -2.82 -15.93 -20.32
C GLY A 300 -3.05 -15.57 -18.84
N CYS A 301 -2.12 -15.88 -17.92
CA CYS A 301 -2.17 -15.43 -16.54
C CYS A 301 -1.17 -14.31 -16.27
N TYR A 302 -1.58 -13.35 -15.46
CA TYR A 302 -0.79 -12.17 -15.06
C TYR A 302 -0.83 -12.01 -13.56
N ALA A 303 0.24 -11.47 -12.97
CA ALA A 303 0.32 -11.15 -11.55
C ALA A 303 0.39 -9.64 -11.33
N ALA A 304 -0.23 -9.17 -10.22
CA ALA A 304 -0.07 -7.85 -9.65
C ALA A 304 0.04 -7.99 -8.13
N PHE A 305 1.28 -8.04 -7.62
CA PHE A 305 1.60 -8.27 -6.22
C PHE A 305 2.67 -7.29 -5.75
N SER A 306 2.40 -6.51 -4.70
CA SER A 306 3.33 -5.46 -4.25
C SER A 306 2.98 -4.94 -2.86
N HIS A 307 4.03 -4.58 -2.09
CA HIS A 307 3.90 -3.79 -0.86
C HIS A 307 3.25 -2.41 -1.11
N SER A 308 3.64 -1.74 -2.18
CA SER A 308 3.23 -0.36 -2.45
C SER A 308 1.97 -0.25 -3.32
N GLY A 309 1.04 -1.21 -3.18
CA GLY A 309 -0.18 -1.25 -3.97
C GLY A 309 -0.98 0.07 -3.97
N ALA A 310 -0.98 0.82 -2.85
CA ALA A 310 -1.54 2.16 -2.81
C ALA A 310 -0.85 3.09 -3.82
N THR A 311 0.45 3.26 -3.74
CA THR A 311 1.20 4.20 -4.58
C THR A 311 1.19 3.82 -6.06
N ILE A 312 1.34 2.53 -6.38
CA ILE A 312 1.52 2.09 -7.78
C ILE A 312 0.24 1.51 -8.41
N GLY A 313 -0.85 1.32 -7.67
CA GLY A 313 -2.03 0.58 -8.14
C GLY A 313 -2.61 1.15 -9.44
N LEU A 314 -2.75 2.47 -9.56
CA LEU A 314 -3.28 3.10 -10.77
C LEU A 314 -2.37 2.88 -11.98
N VAL A 315 -1.06 3.09 -11.84
CA VAL A 315 -0.10 2.90 -12.93
C VAL A 315 0.09 1.42 -13.25
N ALA A 316 0.07 0.53 -12.27
CA ALA A 316 0.14 -0.92 -12.50
C ALA A 316 -1.05 -1.42 -13.33
N GLY A 317 -2.27 -0.96 -13.01
CA GLY A 317 -3.46 -1.27 -13.80
C GLY A 317 -3.36 -0.75 -15.23
N GLU A 318 -2.88 0.48 -15.43
CA GLU A 318 -2.65 1.07 -16.75
C GLU A 318 -1.65 0.25 -17.58
N LEU A 319 -0.50 -0.09 -16.99
CA LEU A 319 0.55 -0.82 -17.71
C LEU A 319 0.18 -2.28 -17.99
N LEU A 320 -0.48 -2.97 -17.05
CA LEU A 320 -0.97 -4.33 -17.28
C LEU A 320 -2.07 -4.36 -18.35
N SER A 321 -3.01 -3.43 -18.33
CA SER A 321 -4.06 -3.36 -19.36
C SER A 321 -3.47 -3.12 -20.74
N TYR A 322 -2.42 -2.30 -20.85
CA TYR A 322 -1.68 -2.13 -22.10
C TYR A 322 -1.05 -3.44 -22.57
N GLU A 323 -0.36 -4.17 -21.69
CA GLU A 323 0.27 -5.45 -22.04
C GLU A 323 -0.74 -6.50 -22.46
N ILE A 324 -1.85 -6.63 -21.74
CA ILE A 324 -2.93 -7.57 -22.04
C ILE A 324 -3.56 -7.23 -23.41
N ALA A 325 -3.84 -5.96 -23.66
CA ALA A 325 -4.52 -5.54 -24.89
C ALA A 325 -3.63 -5.62 -26.13
N THR A 326 -2.32 -5.40 -25.99
CA THR A 326 -1.39 -5.33 -27.13
C THR A 326 -0.51 -6.55 -27.31
N GLY A 327 -0.36 -7.39 -26.29
CA GLY A 327 0.60 -8.48 -26.24
C GLY A 327 2.06 -8.01 -26.19
N ARG A 328 2.31 -6.72 -25.87
CA ARG A 328 3.64 -6.13 -25.84
C ARG A 328 4.06 -5.80 -24.40
N GLU A 329 5.23 -6.25 -23.99
CA GLU A 329 5.80 -5.92 -22.70
C GLU A 329 6.11 -4.41 -22.60
N HIS A 330 5.73 -3.80 -21.46
CA HIS A 330 6.05 -2.39 -21.20
C HIS A 330 7.41 -2.26 -20.51
N PRO A 331 8.33 -1.38 -21.00
CA PRO A 331 9.69 -1.28 -20.48
C PRO A 331 9.78 -0.93 -18.98
N MET A 332 8.82 -0.17 -18.46
CA MET A 332 8.77 0.20 -17.03
C MET A 332 8.54 -1.00 -16.10
N LEU A 333 7.99 -2.09 -16.61
CA LEU A 333 7.78 -3.32 -15.87
C LEU A 333 8.88 -4.38 -16.06
N ALA A 334 9.94 -4.09 -16.84
CA ALA A 334 10.94 -5.08 -17.22
C ALA A 334 11.63 -5.77 -16.05
N THR A 335 11.89 -5.04 -14.94
CA THR A 335 12.51 -5.58 -13.72
C THR A 335 11.54 -6.24 -12.75
N PHE A 336 10.24 -6.12 -12.98
CA PHE A 336 9.20 -6.55 -12.04
C PHE A 336 8.46 -7.81 -12.50
N ARG A 337 9.03 -8.57 -13.44
CA ARG A 337 8.41 -9.76 -14.01
C ARG A 337 8.32 -10.90 -13.00
N PRO A 338 7.21 -11.69 -13.02
CA PRO A 338 7.06 -12.85 -12.15
C PRO A 338 8.16 -13.90 -12.35
N ASP A 339 8.67 -14.05 -13.57
CA ASP A 339 9.66 -15.06 -13.94
C ASP A 339 11.06 -14.83 -13.34
N ARG A 340 11.33 -13.68 -12.70
CA ARG A 340 12.56 -13.49 -11.92
C ARG A 340 12.72 -14.43 -10.72
N PHE A 341 11.62 -15.06 -10.29
CA PHE A 341 11.61 -16.09 -9.23
C PHE A 341 11.62 -17.51 -9.77
N SER A 342 11.68 -17.71 -11.09
CA SER A 342 11.82 -19.03 -11.67
C SER A 342 13.29 -19.46 -11.56
N GLU A 343 13.55 -20.67 -11.08
CA GLU A 343 14.86 -21.29 -11.16
C GLU A 343 15.23 -21.45 -12.66
N GLU A 344 16.48 -21.12 -13.02
CA GLU A 344 17.04 -21.35 -14.37
C GLU A 344 17.18 -22.84 -14.68
#